data_9f67acdf49787ab96e9541ba1dd7fb23
#
_entry.id   9f67acdf49787ab96e9541ba1dd7fb23
#
_cell.length_a   1.000
_cell.length_b   1.000
_cell.length_c   1.000
_cell.angle_alpha   90.00
_cell.angle_beta   90.00
_cell.angle_gamma   90.00
#
_symmetry.space_group_name_H-M   'P 1'
#
loop_
_entity.id
_entity.type
_entity.pdbx_description
1 polymer ?
#
loop_
_entity_poly.entity_id
_entity_poly.type
_entity_poly.pdbx_seq_one_letter_code
_entity_poly.pdbx_strand_id
1 'polypeptide(L)'
;ALSNMAEALTNIALSGSRPTEEIKELLEAVIYRALHNSVSSYKKDINKVKSLGKYGYYLEHLNIILGCYFCLAGPKYRKLNKRISQHLLDVSMKYENYHADLLPNSRMKWSADQAAIIHSLWLYDKNNWIYDKSDTIRMHTELAQKWLKYMREEATTHKDTGLFITEVQGVKRFSKQPRGCALSYLIHYMSRFAPGVAKQQWELYKEHMLTKRLGMTGFREFLPSYRGRWTPDSGPIIAGVGIAASGLGMNAATSVGDDRVFDIINNTA
;
A
#
# COMPACT_ATOMS: atom_id res chain seq x y z
N ALA A 1 6.69 7.43 -0.61
CA ALA A 1 7.52 7.85 -1.76
C ALA A 1 8.60 6.84 -2.12
N LEU A 2 9.52 6.48 -1.21
CA LEU A 2 10.63 5.55 -1.50
C LEU A 2 10.17 4.15 -1.90
N SER A 3 9.09 3.61 -1.31
CA SER A 3 8.54 2.30 -1.69
C SER A 3 7.98 2.31 -3.11
N ASN A 4 7.21 3.35 -3.49
CA ASN A 4 6.69 3.49 -4.84
C ASN A 4 7.84 3.60 -5.88
N MET A 5 8.92 4.32 -5.51
CA MET A 5 10.13 4.37 -6.34
C MET A 5 10.76 2.99 -6.51
N ALA A 6 10.88 2.21 -5.42
CA ALA A 6 11.43 0.85 -5.48
C ALA A 6 10.58 -0.07 -6.36
N GLU A 7 9.25 -0.01 -6.25
CA GLU A 7 8.34 -0.79 -7.10
C GLU A 7 8.45 -0.37 -8.58
N ALA A 8 8.50 0.94 -8.86
CA ALA A 8 8.66 1.45 -10.23
C ALA A 8 10.00 0.98 -10.84
N LEU A 9 11.11 1.12 -10.10
CA LEU A 9 12.43 0.63 -10.53
C LEU A 9 12.42 -0.88 -10.80
N THR A 10 11.76 -1.65 -9.91
CA THR A 10 11.62 -3.10 -10.08
C THR A 10 10.84 -3.45 -11.35
N ASN A 11 9.73 -2.76 -11.61
CA ASN A 11 8.94 -2.97 -12.83
C ASN A 11 9.71 -2.60 -14.09
N ILE A 12 10.51 -1.52 -14.07
CA ILE A 12 11.39 -1.10 -15.19
C ILE A 12 12.42 -2.20 -15.49
N ALA A 13 13.04 -2.81 -14.48
CA ALA A 13 13.97 -3.91 -14.69
C ALA A 13 13.27 -5.16 -15.23
N LEU A 14 12.12 -5.53 -14.67
CA LEU A 14 11.36 -6.72 -15.08
C LEU A 14 10.77 -6.59 -16.49
N SER A 15 10.48 -5.36 -16.94
CA SER A 15 10.07 -5.12 -18.35
C SER A 15 11.22 -5.12 -19.34
N GLY A 16 12.48 -5.20 -18.88
CA GLY A 16 13.66 -5.11 -19.73
C GLY A 16 13.95 -3.70 -20.26
N SER A 17 13.26 -2.67 -19.77
CA SER A 17 13.42 -1.28 -20.24
C SER A 17 14.75 -0.65 -19.82
N ARG A 18 15.40 -1.19 -18.80
CA ARG A 18 16.73 -0.78 -18.32
C ARG A 18 17.53 -2.00 -17.83
N PRO A 19 18.87 -1.93 -17.88
CA PRO A 19 19.73 -2.99 -17.35
C PRO A 19 19.47 -3.24 -15.86
N THR A 20 19.39 -4.51 -15.48
CA THR A 20 19.11 -4.91 -14.09
C THR A 20 20.18 -4.41 -13.12
N GLU A 21 21.46 -4.37 -13.52
CA GLU A 21 22.55 -3.90 -12.67
C GLU A 21 22.42 -2.40 -12.31
N GLU A 22 22.06 -1.55 -13.27
CA GLU A 22 21.77 -0.13 -13.02
C GLU A 22 20.64 0.04 -12.00
N ILE A 23 19.58 -0.74 -12.15
CA ILE A 23 18.43 -0.69 -11.23
C ILE A 23 18.79 -1.22 -9.83
N LYS A 24 19.66 -2.20 -9.71
CA LYS A 24 20.16 -2.68 -8.41
C LYS A 24 20.89 -1.59 -7.63
N GLU A 25 21.77 -0.83 -8.29
CA GLU A 25 22.49 0.29 -7.68
C GLU A 25 21.50 1.36 -7.17
N LEU A 26 20.49 1.70 -7.98
CA LEU A 26 19.45 2.64 -7.58
C LEU A 26 18.63 2.11 -6.39
N LEU A 27 18.29 0.83 -6.37
CA LEU A 27 17.59 0.22 -5.23
C LEU A 27 18.46 0.20 -3.97
N GLU A 28 19.76 -0.01 -4.07
CA GLU A 28 20.67 0.13 -2.92
C GLU A 28 20.70 1.56 -2.38
N ALA A 29 20.70 2.56 -3.26
CA ALA A 29 20.60 3.96 -2.84
C ALA A 29 19.26 4.25 -2.14
N VAL A 30 18.15 3.68 -2.64
CA VAL A 30 16.82 3.79 -2.00
C VAL A 30 16.84 3.14 -0.61
N ILE A 31 17.43 1.95 -0.46
CA ILE A 31 17.56 1.26 0.83
C ILE A 31 18.41 2.10 1.79
N TYR A 32 19.57 2.57 1.33
CA TYR A 32 20.45 3.43 2.14
C TYR A 32 19.68 4.66 2.65
N ARG A 33 18.93 5.32 1.77
CA ARG A 33 18.09 6.46 2.14
C ARG A 33 16.99 6.09 3.13
N ALA A 34 16.31 4.98 2.93
CA ALA A 34 15.25 4.50 3.82
C ALA A 34 15.78 4.19 5.24
N LEU A 35 17.00 3.65 5.33
CA LEU A 35 17.66 3.32 6.61
C LEU A 35 18.35 4.51 7.27
N HIS A 36 18.50 5.63 6.56
CA HIS A 36 19.19 6.82 7.10
C HIS A 36 18.36 7.48 8.21
N ASN A 37 19.02 8.00 9.25
CA ASN A 37 18.42 8.58 10.46
C ASN A 37 17.39 9.70 10.19
N SER A 38 17.48 10.41 9.05
CA SER A 38 16.52 11.45 8.67
C SER A 38 15.20 10.90 8.14
N VAL A 39 15.11 9.61 7.83
CA VAL A 39 13.92 8.93 7.28
C VAL A 39 13.48 7.81 8.21
N SER A 40 14.43 7.06 8.76
CA SER A 40 14.18 5.93 9.65
C SER A 40 13.45 6.36 10.92
N SER A 41 12.45 5.59 11.33
CA SER A 41 11.80 5.71 12.64
C SER A 41 12.71 5.31 13.81
N TYR A 42 13.90 4.78 13.53
CA TYR A 42 14.86 4.31 14.53
C TYR A 42 16.07 5.24 14.58
N LYS A 43 16.47 5.65 15.79
CA LYS A 43 17.69 6.44 16.02
C LYS A 43 18.97 5.60 15.95
N LYS A 44 18.84 4.28 15.86
CA LYS A 44 19.94 3.30 15.83
C LYS A 44 19.76 2.40 14.62
N ASP A 45 20.83 1.70 14.24
CA ASP A 45 20.75 0.65 13.24
C ASP A 45 19.60 -0.33 13.59
N ILE A 46 18.66 -0.47 12.68
CA ILE A 46 17.48 -1.32 12.84
C ILE A 46 17.85 -2.78 13.15
N ASN A 47 19.00 -3.25 12.66
CA ASN A 47 19.48 -4.61 12.94
C ASN A 47 19.87 -4.81 14.42
N LYS A 48 20.20 -3.72 15.15
CA LYS A 48 20.64 -3.75 16.55
C LYS A 48 19.52 -3.45 17.55
N VAL A 49 18.29 -3.12 17.09
CA VAL A 49 17.18 -2.91 18.01
C VAL A 49 16.57 -4.25 18.42
N LYS A 50 16.26 -4.41 19.71
CA LYS A 50 15.67 -5.66 20.25
C LYS A 50 14.23 -5.85 19.76
N SER A 51 13.42 -4.80 19.74
CA SER A 51 12.03 -4.81 19.31
C SER A 51 11.79 -3.77 18.23
N LEU A 52 11.04 -4.13 17.19
CA LEU A 52 10.66 -3.22 16.11
C LEU A 52 9.53 -2.27 16.52
N GLY A 53 8.89 -2.48 17.67
CA GLY A 53 7.89 -1.55 18.22
C GLY A 53 6.66 -1.36 17.35
N LYS A 54 6.02 -0.19 17.47
CA LYS A 54 4.78 0.16 16.80
C LYS A 54 5.03 1.15 15.65
N TYR A 55 5.88 0.79 14.73
CA TYR A 55 6.24 1.60 13.56
C TYR A 55 5.76 0.98 12.26
N GLY A 56 4.54 0.43 12.25
CA GLY A 56 3.97 -0.28 11.11
C GLY A 56 4.07 0.50 9.80
N TYR A 57 3.72 1.79 9.82
CA TYR A 57 3.81 2.67 8.66
C TYR A 57 5.22 2.76 8.04
N TYR A 58 6.25 2.89 8.85
CA TYR A 58 7.63 2.87 8.34
C TYR A 58 8.06 1.48 7.88
N LEU A 59 7.68 0.45 8.66
CA LEU A 59 8.12 -0.92 8.43
C LEU A 59 7.50 -1.54 7.18
N GLU A 60 6.23 -1.24 6.86
CA GLU A 60 5.59 -1.74 5.64
C GLU A 60 6.32 -1.24 4.39
N HIS A 61 6.62 0.07 4.35
CA HIS A 61 7.34 0.66 3.24
C HIS A 61 8.78 0.15 3.12
N LEU A 62 9.50 0.03 4.24
CA LEU A 62 10.84 -0.57 4.24
C LEU A 62 10.79 -2.03 3.77
N ASN A 63 9.80 -2.79 4.21
CA ASN A 63 9.66 -4.19 3.83
C ASN A 63 9.39 -4.37 2.33
N ILE A 64 8.58 -3.49 1.71
CA ILE A 64 8.37 -3.44 0.26
C ILE A 64 9.70 -3.16 -0.46
N ILE A 65 10.45 -2.13 -0.03
CA ILE A 65 11.74 -1.77 -0.62
C ILE A 65 12.71 -2.97 -0.58
N LEU A 66 12.82 -3.63 0.57
CA LEU A 66 13.67 -4.81 0.72
C LEU A 66 13.21 -5.99 -0.14
N GLY A 67 11.89 -6.17 -0.28
CA GLY A 67 11.29 -7.17 -1.15
C GLY A 67 11.58 -6.89 -2.64
N CYS A 68 11.50 -5.63 -3.07
CA CYS A 68 11.88 -5.20 -4.42
C CYS A 68 13.35 -5.51 -4.72
N TYR A 69 14.24 -5.19 -3.79
CA TYR A 69 15.66 -5.55 -3.92
C TYR A 69 15.86 -7.07 -3.99
N PHE A 70 15.19 -7.84 -3.11
CA PHE A 70 15.32 -9.29 -3.11
C PHE A 70 14.88 -9.90 -4.44
N CYS A 71 13.83 -9.37 -5.06
CA CYS A 71 13.33 -9.82 -6.36
C CYS A 71 14.38 -9.73 -7.48
N LEU A 72 15.20 -8.67 -7.50
CA LEU A 72 16.15 -8.41 -8.59
C LEU A 72 17.59 -8.78 -8.26
N ALA A 73 18.03 -8.53 -7.02
CA ALA A 73 19.42 -8.56 -6.61
C ALA A 73 19.77 -9.71 -5.64
N GLY A 74 18.77 -10.50 -5.25
CA GLY A 74 18.97 -11.64 -4.37
C GLY A 74 18.98 -11.31 -2.88
N PRO A 75 19.51 -12.20 -2.02
CA PRO A 75 19.17 -12.30 -0.62
C PRO A 75 19.94 -11.37 0.34
N LYS A 76 20.71 -10.40 -0.14
CA LYS A 76 21.56 -9.51 0.71
C LYS A 76 20.84 -8.99 1.96
N TYR A 77 19.59 -8.57 1.85
CA TYR A 77 18.80 -8.05 2.95
C TYR A 77 17.73 -9.03 3.46
N ARG A 78 17.74 -10.30 3.02
CA ARG A 78 16.72 -11.32 3.36
C ARG A 78 16.48 -11.44 4.87
N LYS A 79 17.54 -11.40 5.68
CA LYS A 79 17.43 -11.54 7.16
C LYS A 79 16.62 -10.40 7.77
N LEU A 80 16.85 -9.16 7.34
CA LEU A 80 16.08 -7.99 7.79
C LEU A 80 14.66 -8.04 7.26
N ASN A 81 14.47 -8.35 5.98
CA ASN A 81 13.16 -8.50 5.33
C ASN A 81 12.31 -9.56 6.06
N LYS A 82 12.87 -10.75 6.37
CA LYS A 82 12.20 -11.80 7.14
C LYS A 82 11.78 -11.32 8.54
N ARG A 83 12.68 -10.64 9.24
CA ARG A 83 12.42 -10.12 10.59
C ARG A 83 11.29 -9.10 10.61
N ILE A 84 11.27 -8.19 9.63
CA ILE A 84 10.20 -7.19 9.50
C ILE A 84 8.90 -7.88 9.12
N SER A 85 8.90 -8.81 8.16
CA SER A 85 7.73 -9.56 7.73
C SER A 85 7.10 -10.31 8.90
N GLN A 86 7.88 -11.05 9.68
CA GLN A 86 7.37 -11.76 10.85
C GLN A 86 6.77 -10.80 11.88
N HIS A 87 7.43 -9.68 12.15
CA HIS A 87 6.93 -8.69 13.09
C HIS A 87 5.58 -8.08 12.61
N LEU A 88 5.47 -7.71 11.33
CA LEU A 88 4.24 -7.15 10.76
C LEU A 88 3.09 -8.18 10.79
N LEU A 89 3.38 -9.45 10.53
CA LEU A 89 2.42 -10.54 10.69
C LEU A 89 1.93 -10.63 12.15
N ASP A 90 2.85 -10.74 13.10
CA ASP A 90 2.55 -10.94 14.52
C ASP A 90 1.69 -9.78 15.08
N VAL A 91 2.06 -8.53 14.75
CA VAL A 91 1.30 -7.37 15.24
C VAL A 91 -0.05 -7.20 14.56
N SER A 92 -0.19 -7.61 13.29
CA SER A 92 -1.49 -7.60 12.59
C SER A 92 -2.42 -8.67 13.14
N MET A 93 -1.92 -9.88 13.37
CA MET A 93 -2.70 -11.00 13.90
C MET A 93 -3.11 -10.85 15.36
N LYS A 94 -2.50 -9.92 16.09
CA LYS A 94 -2.81 -9.65 17.50
C LYS A 94 -4.19 -9.07 17.72
N TYR A 95 -4.75 -8.37 16.72
CA TYR A 95 -6.01 -7.66 16.84
C TYR A 95 -7.12 -8.36 16.04
N GLU A 96 -8.35 -8.30 16.54
CA GLU A 96 -9.55 -8.87 15.89
C GLU A 96 -9.84 -8.24 14.52
N ASN A 97 -9.40 -6.99 14.32
CA ASN A 97 -9.52 -6.28 13.04
C ASN A 97 -8.36 -6.56 12.09
N TYR A 98 -7.37 -7.35 12.49
CA TYR A 98 -6.20 -7.73 11.67
C TYR A 98 -5.42 -6.55 11.10
N HIS A 99 -5.34 -5.45 11.85
CA HIS A 99 -4.56 -4.27 11.47
C HIS A 99 -3.42 -4.02 12.45
N ALA A 100 -2.22 -3.80 11.93
CA ALA A 100 -1.05 -3.45 12.75
C ALA A 100 -1.16 -2.06 13.39
N ASP A 101 -0.38 -1.82 14.44
CA ASP A 101 -0.14 -0.47 14.95
C ASP A 101 0.81 0.27 14.01
N LEU A 102 0.34 1.37 13.43
CA LEU A 102 1.10 2.14 12.44
C LEU A 102 2.07 3.14 13.07
N LEU A 103 1.69 3.73 14.19
CA LEU A 103 2.43 4.76 14.91
C LEU A 103 2.45 4.47 16.41
N PRO A 104 3.58 4.75 17.14
CA PRO A 104 3.74 4.40 18.55
C PRO A 104 2.68 4.95 19.49
N ASN A 105 2.20 6.16 19.21
CA ASN A 105 1.26 6.89 20.08
C ASN A 105 -0.12 7.07 19.43
N SER A 106 -0.44 6.27 18.42
CA SER A 106 -1.72 6.34 17.73
C SER A 106 -2.44 5.00 17.78
N ARG A 107 -3.77 5.07 17.95
CA ARG A 107 -4.66 3.91 17.82
C ARG A 107 -5.29 3.81 16.42
N MET A 108 -4.87 4.70 15.51
CA MET A 108 -5.43 4.71 14.14
C MET A 108 -5.05 3.44 13.39
N LYS A 109 -6.03 2.88 12.69
CA LYS A 109 -5.92 1.70 11.83
C LYS A 109 -6.48 2.06 10.47
N TRP A 110 -5.67 1.95 9.45
CA TRP A 110 -6.05 2.27 8.07
C TRP A 110 -5.97 1.04 7.18
N SER A 111 -7.02 0.82 6.40
CA SER A 111 -7.10 -0.34 5.51
C SER A 111 -6.07 -0.30 4.40
N ALA A 112 -5.70 0.89 3.93
CA ALA A 112 -4.68 1.08 2.88
C ALA A 112 -3.30 0.61 3.34
N ASP A 113 -2.89 1.01 4.56
CA ASP A 113 -1.60 0.60 5.14
C ASP A 113 -1.61 -0.91 5.47
N GLN A 114 -2.73 -1.44 5.93
CA GLN A 114 -2.82 -2.89 6.14
C GLN A 114 -2.71 -3.68 4.83
N ALA A 115 -3.27 -3.16 3.73
CA ALA A 115 -3.07 -3.77 2.41
C ALA A 115 -1.59 -3.71 1.98
N ALA A 116 -0.89 -2.60 2.26
CA ALA A 116 0.55 -2.47 2.01
C ALA A 116 1.36 -3.48 2.85
N ILE A 117 0.99 -3.69 4.12
CA ILE A 117 1.59 -4.73 4.97
C ILE A 117 1.41 -6.10 4.33
N ILE A 118 0.18 -6.49 3.97
CA ILE A 118 -0.09 -7.81 3.38
C ILE A 118 0.65 -7.97 2.04
N HIS A 119 0.69 -6.93 1.21
CA HIS A 119 1.48 -6.91 -0.02
C HIS A 119 2.97 -7.14 0.26
N SER A 120 3.54 -6.49 1.27
CA SER A 120 4.94 -6.67 1.64
C SER A 120 5.26 -8.12 2.06
N LEU A 121 4.33 -8.77 2.75
CA LEU A 121 4.44 -10.19 3.12
C LEU A 121 4.30 -11.09 1.89
N TRP A 122 3.35 -10.79 0.99
CA TRP A 122 3.20 -11.51 -0.27
C TRP A 122 4.48 -11.45 -1.11
N LEU A 123 5.10 -10.26 -1.21
CA LEU A 123 6.35 -10.07 -1.93
C LEU A 123 7.50 -10.86 -1.30
N TYR A 124 7.59 -10.86 0.04
CA TYR A 124 8.55 -11.70 0.77
C TYR A 124 8.34 -13.19 0.46
N ASP A 125 7.11 -13.69 0.58
CA ASP A 125 6.78 -15.10 0.36
C ASP A 125 7.08 -15.53 -1.09
N LYS A 126 6.73 -14.68 -2.07
CA LYS A 126 7.01 -14.93 -3.49
C LYS A 126 8.52 -15.05 -3.75
N ASN A 127 9.30 -14.08 -3.26
CA ASN A 127 10.74 -14.07 -3.48
C ASN A 127 11.43 -15.23 -2.75
N ASN A 128 11.00 -15.51 -1.54
CA ASN A 128 11.57 -16.60 -0.75
C ASN A 128 11.30 -17.97 -1.40
N TRP A 129 10.11 -18.19 -1.96
CA TRP A 129 9.77 -19.39 -2.73
C TRP A 129 10.63 -19.55 -3.99
N ILE A 130 10.92 -18.46 -4.70
CA ILE A 130 11.76 -18.49 -5.90
C ILE A 130 13.20 -18.82 -5.49
N TYR A 131 13.68 -18.28 -4.38
CA TYR A 131 15.03 -18.46 -3.88
C TYR A 131 15.25 -19.84 -3.22
N ASP A 132 14.30 -20.28 -2.44
CA ASP A 132 14.35 -21.54 -1.68
C ASP A 132 13.00 -22.26 -1.75
N LYS A 133 12.88 -23.20 -2.69
CA LYS A 133 11.64 -23.96 -2.93
C LYS A 133 11.25 -24.88 -1.74
N SER A 134 12.16 -25.14 -0.80
CA SER A 134 11.87 -25.91 0.41
C SER A 134 11.12 -25.09 1.47
N ASP A 135 11.20 -23.75 1.42
CA ASP A 135 10.47 -22.88 2.33
C ASP A 135 9.01 -22.74 1.88
N THR A 136 8.14 -23.48 2.56
CA THR A 136 6.69 -23.52 2.29
C THR A 136 5.90 -22.50 3.10
N ILE A 137 6.56 -21.70 3.96
CA ILE A 137 5.90 -20.70 4.79
C ILE A 137 5.26 -19.63 3.91
N ARG A 138 4.00 -19.33 4.17
CA ARG A 138 3.21 -18.30 3.49
C ARG A 138 2.61 -17.34 4.50
N MET A 139 3.41 -16.34 4.88
CA MET A 139 3.06 -15.37 5.92
C MET A 139 1.82 -14.55 5.55
N HIS A 140 1.66 -14.20 4.26
CA HIS A 140 0.54 -13.36 3.85
C HIS A 140 -0.81 -14.08 3.83
N THR A 141 -0.84 -15.39 3.56
CA THR A 141 -2.08 -16.09 3.16
C THR A 141 -3.15 -16.05 4.24
N GLU A 142 -2.83 -16.46 5.45
CA GLU A 142 -3.80 -16.49 6.56
C GLU A 142 -4.23 -15.08 6.95
N LEU A 143 -3.27 -14.15 7.04
CA LEU A 143 -3.56 -12.75 7.37
C LEU A 143 -4.47 -12.11 6.30
N ALA A 144 -4.19 -12.33 5.02
CA ALA A 144 -5.01 -11.81 3.93
C ALA A 144 -6.45 -12.33 3.99
N GLN A 145 -6.64 -13.63 4.22
CA GLN A 145 -7.96 -14.24 4.34
C GLN A 145 -8.77 -13.64 5.50
N LYS A 146 -8.17 -13.56 6.69
CA LYS A 146 -8.82 -12.99 7.88
C LYS A 146 -9.13 -11.50 7.72
N TRP A 147 -8.17 -10.74 7.20
CA TRP A 147 -8.35 -9.31 6.94
C TRP A 147 -9.43 -9.06 5.88
N LEU A 148 -9.45 -9.79 4.77
CA LEU A 148 -10.48 -9.65 3.74
C LEU A 148 -11.88 -10.04 4.26
N LYS A 149 -11.96 -11.04 5.13
CA LYS A 149 -13.22 -11.38 5.79
C LYS A 149 -13.72 -10.20 6.62
N TYR A 150 -12.84 -9.63 7.46
CA TYR A 150 -13.14 -8.46 8.27
C TYR A 150 -13.55 -7.25 7.42
N MET A 151 -12.83 -6.95 6.31
CA MET A 151 -13.12 -5.82 5.43
C MET A 151 -14.44 -5.95 4.65
N ARG A 152 -15.04 -7.12 4.62
CA ARG A 152 -16.37 -7.36 4.00
C ARG A 152 -17.53 -7.29 5.00
N GLU A 153 -17.27 -7.04 6.27
CA GLU A 153 -18.30 -6.83 7.27
C GLU A 153 -19.02 -5.50 7.02
N GLU A 154 -20.29 -5.41 7.44
CA GLU A 154 -21.10 -4.19 7.29
C GLU A 154 -20.44 -2.96 7.93
N ALA A 155 -19.75 -3.16 9.06
CA ALA A 155 -19.07 -2.08 9.79
C ALA A 155 -17.89 -1.46 9.03
N THR A 156 -17.30 -2.19 8.07
CA THR A 156 -16.11 -1.80 7.30
C THR A 156 -16.37 -1.60 5.82
N THR A 157 -17.63 -1.72 5.41
CA THR A 157 -18.11 -1.44 4.05
C THR A 157 -19.08 -0.26 4.07
N HIS A 158 -18.90 0.70 3.18
CA HIS A 158 -19.81 1.84 3.06
C HIS A 158 -21.15 1.37 2.47
N LYS A 159 -22.24 1.54 3.23
CA LYS A 159 -23.55 0.91 2.97
C LYS A 159 -24.16 1.25 1.61
N ASP A 160 -23.94 2.50 1.11
CA ASP A 160 -24.58 2.98 -0.12
C ASP A 160 -23.74 2.71 -1.37
N THR A 161 -22.43 2.44 -1.21
CA THR A 161 -21.50 2.28 -2.36
C THR A 161 -20.81 0.94 -2.41
N GLY A 162 -20.80 0.16 -1.32
CA GLY A 162 -20.03 -1.08 -1.23
C GLY A 162 -18.50 -0.89 -1.18
N LEU A 163 -18.03 0.36 -1.19
CA LEU A 163 -16.60 0.67 -1.03
C LEU A 163 -16.12 0.34 0.38
N PHE A 164 -14.91 -0.17 0.48
CA PHE A 164 -14.27 -0.36 1.79
C PHE A 164 -14.03 1.00 2.46
N ILE A 165 -14.32 1.07 3.76
CA ILE A 165 -13.96 2.24 4.56
C ILE A 165 -12.44 2.27 4.74
N THR A 166 -11.87 3.48 4.78
CA THR A 166 -10.42 3.63 4.79
C THR A 166 -9.83 3.87 6.17
N GLU A 167 -10.64 4.34 7.12
CA GLU A 167 -10.28 4.49 8.53
C GLU A 167 -11.09 3.52 9.39
N VAL A 168 -10.50 2.37 9.72
CA VAL A 168 -11.14 1.29 10.48
C VAL A 168 -11.23 1.63 11.96
N GLN A 169 -10.20 2.26 12.49
CA GLN A 169 -10.14 2.75 13.85
C GLN A 169 -9.33 4.06 13.86
N GLY A 170 -9.88 5.10 14.47
CA GLY A 170 -9.18 6.38 14.52
C GLY A 170 -10.00 7.50 15.15
N VAL A 171 -9.73 8.72 14.74
CA VAL A 171 -10.54 9.88 15.13
C VAL A 171 -11.84 9.84 14.34
N LYS A 172 -12.98 10.01 15.01
CA LYS A 172 -14.34 9.93 14.43
C LYS A 172 -14.58 10.73 13.14
N ARG A 173 -13.63 11.60 12.75
CA ARG A 173 -13.74 12.53 11.62
C ARG A 173 -13.93 11.85 10.27
N PHE A 174 -13.29 10.69 10.03
CA PHE A 174 -13.36 9.96 8.77
C PHE A 174 -13.98 8.57 8.93
N SER A 175 -14.50 8.26 10.12
CA SER A 175 -15.13 6.98 10.37
C SER A 175 -16.27 6.73 9.37
N LYS A 176 -16.29 5.54 8.78
CA LYS A 176 -17.27 5.10 7.78
C LYS A 176 -17.22 5.83 6.44
N GLN A 177 -16.20 6.60 6.15
CA GLN A 177 -16.03 7.24 4.84
C GLN A 177 -14.93 6.57 4.03
N PRO A 178 -15.20 6.20 2.77
CA PRO A 178 -14.15 5.86 1.83
C PRO A 178 -13.46 7.15 1.36
N ARG A 179 -12.13 7.16 1.35
CA ARG A 179 -11.31 8.27 0.89
C ARG A 179 -10.57 7.89 -0.37
N GLY A 180 -10.55 8.78 -1.37
CA GLY A 180 -10.01 8.49 -2.69
C GLY A 180 -8.53 8.10 -2.67
N CYS A 181 -7.67 8.89 -2.01
CA CYS A 181 -6.24 8.58 -1.93
C CYS A 181 -5.98 7.21 -1.29
N ALA A 182 -6.70 6.90 -0.21
CA ALA A 182 -6.53 5.64 0.50
C ALA A 182 -7.13 4.45 -0.27
N LEU A 183 -8.27 4.62 -0.98
CA LEU A 183 -8.83 3.58 -1.85
C LEU A 183 -7.90 3.25 -3.01
N SER A 184 -7.34 4.26 -3.67
CA SER A 184 -6.36 4.05 -4.74
C SER A 184 -5.18 3.22 -4.26
N TYR A 185 -4.64 3.54 -3.09
CA TYR A 185 -3.51 2.84 -2.48
C TYR A 185 -3.88 1.39 -2.08
N LEU A 186 -5.05 1.23 -1.45
CA LEU A 186 -5.60 -0.07 -1.06
C LEU A 186 -5.78 -0.99 -2.28
N ILE A 187 -6.41 -0.50 -3.36
CA ILE A 187 -6.66 -1.29 -4.57
C ILE A 187 -5.35 -1.70 -5.24
N HIS A 188 -4.39 -0.77 -5.34
CA HIS A 188 -3.06 -1.04 -5.87
C HIS A 188 -2.40 -2.23 -5.17
N TYR A 189 -2.27 -2.19 -3.85
CA TYR A 189 -1.63 -3.27 -3.11
C TYR A 189 -2.45 -4.57 -3.09
N MET A 190 -3.76 -4.45 -2.94
CA MET A 190 -4.65 -5.61 -2.89
C MET A 190 -4.65 -6.39 -4.21
N SER A 191 -4.37 -5.74 -5.34
CA SER A 191 -4.30 -6.38 -6.66
C SER A 191 -3.31 -7.55 -6.71
N ARG A 192 -2.29 -7.56 -5.84
CA ARG A 192 -1.24 -8.58 -5.82
C ARG A 192 -1.62 -9.85 -5.08
N PHE A 193 -2.40 -9.75 -4.01
CA PHE A 193 -2.76 -10.90 -3.18
C PHE A 193 -4.26 -11.26 -3.22
N ALA A 194 -5.11 -10.37 -3.73
CA ALA A 194 -6.54 -10.58 -3.86
C ALA A 194 -7.11 -9.89 -5.12
N PRO A 195 -6.64 -10.26 -6.34
CA PRO A 195 -6.96 -9.55 -7.58
C PRO A 195 -8.45 -9.44 -7.87
N GLY A 196 -9.24 -10.47 -7.56
CA GLY A 196 -10.70 -10.43 -7.76
C GLY A 196 -11.40 -9.39 -6.90
N VAL A 197 -10.97 -9.25 -5.62
CA VAL A 197 -11.52 -8.24 -4.71
C VAL A 197 -11.04 -6.84 -5.11
N ALA A 198 -9.78 -6.71 -5.50
CA ALA A 198 -9.23 -5.45 -5.98
C ALA A 198 -10.02 -4.94 -7.21
N LYS A 199 -10.31 -5.83 -8.17
CA LYS A 199 -11.10 -5.50 -9.36
C LYS A 199 -12.52 -5.10 -9.00
N GLN A 200 -13.18 -5.80 -8.09
CA GLN A 200 -14.51 -5.43 -7.59
C GLN A 200 -14.50 -4.03 -6.95
N GLN A 201 -13.56 -3.75 -6.05
CA GLN A 201 -13.44 -2.43 -5.43
C GLN A 201 -13.05 -1.34 -6.44
N TRP A 202 -12.28 -1.67 -7.48
CA TRP A 202 -11.95 -0.75 -8.56
C TRP A 202 -13.17 -0.33 -9.36
N GLU A 203 -14.07 -1.26 -9.72
CA GLU A 203 -15.31 -0.91 -10.43
C GLU A 203 -16.20 0.02 -9.60
N LEU A 204 -16.40 -0.30 -8.32
CA LEU A 204 -17.14 0.58 -7.40
C LEU A 204 -16.46 1.94 -7.23
N TYR A 205 -15.12 1.97 -7.17
CA TYR A 205 -14.36 3.20 -7.04
C TYR A 205 -14.52 4.10 -8.26
N LYS A 206 -14.47 3.55 -9.47
CA LYS A 206 -14.77 4.29 -10.71
C LYS A 206 -16.20 4.82 -10.70
N GLU A 207 -17.17 3.97 -10.38
CA GLU A 207 -18.57 4.36 -10.40
C GLU A 207 -18.87 5.55 -9.47
N HIS A 208 -18.33 5.54 -8.26
CA HIS A 208 -18.70 6.52 -7.25
C HIS A 208 -17.73 7.70 -7.11
N MET A 209 -16.48 7.55 -7.54
CA MET A 209 -15.43 8.53 -7.27
C MET A 209 -14.76 9.13 -8.53
N LEU A 210 -14.81 8.45 -9.70
CA LEU A 210 -14.28 9.03 -10.93
C LEU A 210 -15.16 10.21 -11.39
N THR A 211 -14.55 11.33 -11.73
CA THR A 211 -15.27 12.54 -12.08
C THR A 211 -14.51 13.36 -13.12
N LYS A 212 -15.27 14.14 -13.90
CA LYS A 212 -14.69 15.16 -14.80
C LYS A 212 -15.14 16.54 -14.34
N ARG A 213 -14.19 17.42 -14.06
CA ARG A 213 -14.44 18.80 -13.60
C ARG A 213 -13.41 19.75 -14.18
N LEU A 214 -13.87 20.91 -14.67
CA LEU A 214 -12.98 21.94 -15.24
C LEU A 214 -12.02 21.41 -16.31
N GLY A 215 -12.47 20.46 -17.13
CA GLY A 215 -11.63 19.81 -18.14
C GLY A 215 -10.73 18.67 -17.61
N MET A 216 -10.52 18.59 -16.31
CA MET A 216 -9.72 17.52 -15.68
C MET A 216 -10.57 16.30 -15.40
N THR A 217 -10.04 15.11 -15.66
CA THR A 217 -10.60 13.85 -15.20
C THR A 217 -9.73 13.30 -14.08
N GLY A 218 -10.35 12.83 -13.00
CA GLY A 218 -9.62 12.26 -11.87
C GLY A 218 -10.57 11.72 -10.81
N PHE A 219 -10.00 11.20 -9.74
CA PHE A 219 -10.77 10.67 -8.63
C PHE A 219 -11.05 11.73 -7.57
N ARG A 220 -12.26 11.70 -7.04
CA ARG A 220 -12.62 12.49 -5.86
C ARG A 220 -11.84 11.99 -4.63
N GLU A 221 -11.56 12.91 -3.71
CA GLU A 221 -11.06 12.52 -2.38
C GLU A 221 -12.19 12.04 -1.47
N PHE A 222 -13.39 12.58 -1.64
CA PHE A 222 -14.57 12.22 -0.86
C PHE A 222 -15.76 11.96 -1.75
N LEU A 223 -16.69 11.13 -1.27
CA LEU A 223 -17.99 10.93 -1.92
C LEU A 223 -18.73 12.27 -2.10
N PRO A 224 -19.55 12.43 -3.15
CA PRO A 224 -20.30 13.67 -3.39
C PRO A 224 -21.20 14.11 -2.21
N SER A 225 -21.67 13.16 -1.43
CA SER A 225 -22.50 13.39 -0.23
C SER A 225 -21.73 13.90 0.98
N TYR A 226 -20.39 13.85 0.94
CA TYR A 226 -19.55 14.20 2.08
C TYR A 226 -18.66 15.41 1.79
N ARG A 227 -18.70 16.43 2.66
CA ARG A 227 -17.84 17.62 2.58
C ARG A 227 -16.63 17.48 3.48
N GLY A 228 -15.60 16.78 3.01
CA GLY A 228 -14.30 16.68 3.69
C GLY A 228 -13.39 17.87 3.40
N ARG A 229 -12.40 18.06 4.27
CA ARG A 229 -11.29 18.98 4.05
C ARG A 229 -10.06 18.20 3.63
N TRP A 230 -9.18 18.84 2.87
CA TRP A 230 -7.88 18.26 2.52
C TRP A 230 -7.07 17.90 3.77
N THR A 231 -6.23 16.91 3.64
CA THR A 231 -5.30 16.44 4.67
C THR A 231 -3.90 16.34 4.04
N PRO A 232 -2.80 16.28 4.81
CA PRO A 232 -1.46 16.18 4.26
C PRO A 232 -1.27 15.00 3.27
N ASP A 233 -1.97 13.89 3.50
CA ASP A 233 -1.93 12.69 2.67
C ASP A 233 -2.79 12.80 1.39
N SER A 234 -3.90 13.55 1.42
CA SER A 234 -4.72 13.78 0.23
C SER A 234 -4.14 14.83 -0.71
N GLY A 235 -3.28 15.70 -0.18
CA GLY A 235 -2.89 16.91 -0.90
C GLY A 235 -4.08 17.82 -1.24
N PRO A 236 -3.88 18.80 -2.15
CA PRO A 236 -4.94 19.69 -2.59
C PRO A 236 -6.13 18.96 -3.20
N ILE A 237 -7.33 19.52 -3.00
CA ILE A 237 -8.56 19.09 -3.64
C ILE A 237 -9.05 20.24 -4.52
N ILE A 238 -9.03 20.06 -5.84
CA ILE A 238 -9.39 21.08 -6.82
C ILE A 238 -10.73 20.70 -7.46
N ALA A 239 -11.74 21.53 -7.29
CA ALA A 239 -13.10 21.27 -7.77
C ALA A 239 -13.66 19.87 -7.38
N GLY A 240 -13.24 19.34 -6.24
CA GLY A 240 -13.61 18.01 -5.76
C GLY A 240 -12.71 16.88 -6.26
N VAL A 241 -11.79 17.13 -7.19
CA VAL A 241 -10.76 16.17 -7.62
C VAL A 241 -9.60 16.20 -6.64
N GLY A 242 -9.26 15.05 -6.07
CA GLY A 242 -8.11 14.87 -5.18
C GLY A 242 -6.85 14.59 -6.00
N ILE A 243 -5.80 15.39 -5.83
CA ILE A 243 -4.55 15.21 -6.57
C ILE A 243 -3.91 13.86 -6.21
N ALA A 244 -3.79 13.54 -4.91
CA ALA A 244 -3.25 12.25 -4.49
C ALA A 244 -4.16 11.08 -4.90
N ALA A 245 -5.48 11.24 -4.78
CA ALA A 245 -6.43 10.21 -5.22
C ALA A 245 -6.27 9.90 -6.72
N SER A 246 -6.07 10.92 -7.56
CA SER A 246 -5.89 10.74 -9.00
C SER A 246 -4.52 10.15 -9.36
N GLY A 247 -3.43 10.68 -8.79
CA GLY A 247 -2.08 10.16 -9.04
C GLY A 247 -1.90 8.70 -8.57
N LEU A 248 -2.39 8.37 -7.37
CA LEU A 248 -2.40 6.98 -6.88
C LEU A 248 -3.43 6.13 -7.65
N GLY A 249 -4.51 6.74 -8.14
CA GLY A 249 -5.51 6.09 -8.97
C GLY A 249 -4.95 5.59 -10.30
N MET A 250 -3.96 6.28 -10.88
CA MET A 250 -3.22 5.78 -12.05
C MET A 250 -2.46 4.49 -11.74
N ASN A 251 -1.79 4.40 -10.56
CA ASN A 251 -1.14 3.18 -10.12
C ASN A 251 -2.14 2.04 -9.91
N ALA A 252 -3.30 2.34 -9.33
CA ALA A 252 -4.38 1.36 -9.16
C ALA A 252 -4.92 0.89 -10.51
N ALA A 253 -5.18 1.79 -11.45
CA ALA A 253 -5.61 1.47 -12.82
C ALA A 253 -4.66 0.49 -13.49
N THR A 254 -3.35 0.81 -13.52
CA THR A 254 -2.32 -0.08 -14.06
C THR A 254 -2.32 -1.44 -13.36
N SER A 255 -2.49 -1.45 -12.04
CA SER A 255 -2.43 -2.69 -11.24
C SER A 255 -3.59 -3.64 -11.48
N VAL A 256 -4.76 -3.13 -11.90
CA VAL A 256 -5.93 -3.93 -12.26
C VAL A 256 -6.12 -4.11 -13.77
N GLY A 257 -5.23 -3.54 -14.59
CA GLY A 257 -5.24 -3.63 -16.05
C GLY A 257 -6.28 -2.73 -16.73
N ASP A 258 -6.57 -1.56 -16.16
CA ASP A 258 -7.50 -0.56 -16.75
C ASP A 258 -6.72 0.59 -17.39
N ASP A 259 -6.06 0.30 -18.52
CA ASP A 259 -5.24 1.28 -19.27
C ASP A 259 -6.08 2.48 -19.74
N ARG A 260 -7.37 2.27 -20.01
CA ARG A 260 -8.25 3.36 -20.43
C ARG A 260 -8.38 4.45 -19.36
N VAL A 261 -8.57 4.06 -18.11
CA VAL A 261 -8.67 5.04 -17.00
C VAL A 261 -7.33 5.68 -16.74
N PHE A 262 -6.23 4.92 -16.82
CA PHE A 262 -4.88 5.46 -16.75
C PHE A 262 -4.68 6.58 -17.79
N ASP A 263 -4.94 6.31 -19.06
CA ASP A 263 -4.76 7.26 -20.16
C ASP A 263 -5.62 8.51 -20.00
N ILE A 264 -6.89 8.35 -19.61
CA ILE A 264 -7.80 9.48 -19.41
C ILE A 264 -7.29 10.42 -18.31
N ILE A 265 -6.77 9.89 -17.21
CA ILE A 265 -6.24 10.72 -16.12
C ILE A 265 -4.90 11.33 -16.55
N ASN A 266 -4.00 10.57 -17.14
CA ASN A 266 -2.69 11.01 -17.57
C ASN A 266 -2.77 12.16 -18.62
N ASN A 267 -3.73 12.09 -19.53
CA ASN A 267 -3.92 13.12 -20.57
C ASN A 267 -4.59 14.41 -20.05
N THR A 268 -5.01 14.44 -18.80
CA THR A 268 -5.67 15.62 -18.18
C THR A 268 -4.88 16.18 -16.99
N ALA A 269 -3.77 15.56 -16.62
CA ALA A 269 -2.84 16.02 -15.57
C ALA A 269 -1.81 16.98 -16.14
#